data_0c44c08c3380126e1e7c570a21ea6654
#
_entry.id   0c44c08c3380126e1e7c570a21ea6654
#
_cell.length_a   1.000
_cell.length_b   1.000
_cell.length_c   1.000
_cell.angle_alpha   90.00
_cell.angle_beta   90.00
_cell.angle_gamma   90.00
#
_symmetry.space_group_name_H-M   'P 1'
#
loop_
_entity.id
_entity.type
_entity.pdbx_description
1 polymer ?
#
loop_
_entity_poly.entity_id
_entity_poly.type
_entity_poly.pdbx_seq_one_letter_code
_entity_poly.pdbx_strand_id
1 'polypeptide(L)'
;MNEYIDSTLLKADATIEDITKLCEDAKKYHFATVCVNPYYVPLAKELLEDSTVEVATVIGFPLGAATTNVKVYEAVDAVEAGADEFDMVINIGALKDGEIEYVKNEIEQVRNVLDGKVLKVIIETSLLTKEEIIKAVEICNETFVNFVKTSTGFNKGASIEDIKLINEYKSDVLEVKASGGIKTKKDAEKFLKLGVTRIGTSNAVKILDDCDCEDCNCGDECNCGEECHCGDKCHCHDKED
;
A
#
# COMPACT_ATOMS: atom_id res chain seq x y z
N MET A 1 -14.63 0.95 3.51
CA MET A 1 -13.53 0.97 2.52
C MET A 1 -12.35 1.80 3.00
N ASN A 2 -12.59 2.95 3.61
CA ASN A 2 -11.55 3.91 4.03
C ASN A 2 -10.45 3.27 4.91
N GLU A 3 -10.87 2.46 5.89
CA GLU A 3 -10.01 1.76 6.84
C GLU A 3 -9.08 0.70 6.20
N TYR A 4 -9.29 0.39 4.91
CA TYR A 4 -8.44 -0.52 4.14
C TYR A 4 -7.43 0.21 3.28
N ILE A 5 -7.41 1.56 3.28
CA ILE A 5 -6.60 2.34 2.35
C ILE A 5 -5.34 2.88 3.04
N ASP A 6 -4.18 2.56 2.45
CA ASP A 6 -2.92 3.24 2.67
C ASP A 6 -2.77 4.31 1.56
N SER A 7 -3.04 5.57 1.91
CA SER A 7 -2.88 6.69 0.99
C SER A 7 -1.40 6.95 0.75
N THR A 8 -0.93 6.73 -0.49
CA THR A 8 0.49 6.55 -0.78
C THR A 8 1.07 7.66 -1.65
N LEU A 9 2.19 8.26 -1.21
CA LEU A 9 2.97 9.20 -1.99
C LEU A 9 4.47 8.91 -1.85
N LEU A 10 5.04 8.21 -2.84
CA LEU A 10 6.44 7.75 -2.86
C LEU A 10 7.22 8.30 -4.07
N LYS A 11 6.73 9.35 -4.71
CA LYS A 11 7.44 10.02 -5.80
C LYS A 11 8.72 10.66 -5.29
N ALA A 12 9.79 10.61 -6.09
CA ALA A 12 11.08 11.21 -5.75
C ALA A 12 11.03 12.75 -5.66
N ASP A 13 10.08 13.36 -6.36
CA ASP A 13 9.87 14.81 -6.44
C ASP A 13 8.72 15.30 -5.53
N ALA A 14 8.23 14.44 -4.61
CA ALA A 14 7.23 14.85 -3.63
C ALA A 14 7.74 16.04 -2.78
N THR A 15 6.86 17.01 -2.54
CA THR A 15 7.17 18.21 -1.75
C THR A 15 6.50 18.19 -0.39
N ILE A 16 6.89 19.11 0.50
CA ILE A 16 6.22 19.33 1.81
C ILE A 16 4.72 19.62 1.60
N GLU A 17 4.38 20.42 0.59
CA GLU A 17 2.99 20.74 0.26
C GLU A 17 2.19 19.49 -0.12
N ASP A 18 2.77 18.61 -0.94
CA ASP A 18 2.15 17.35 -1.34
C ASP A 18 1.91 16.42 -0.13
N ILE A 19 2.87 16.32 0.79
CA ILE A 19 2.75 15.53 2.02
C ILE A 19 1.70 16.13 2.96
N THR A 20 1.67 17.44 3.10
CA THR A 20 0.65 18.14 3.90
C THR A 20 -0.74 17.82 3.39
N LYS A 21 -0.95 17.96 2.08
CA LYS A 21 -2.22 17.62 1.44
C LYS A 21 -2.60 16.16 1.63
N LEU A 22 -1.64 15.24 1.47
CA LEU A 22 -1.85 13.81 1.70
C LEU A 22 -2.39 13.53 3.13
N CYS A 23 -1.78 14.17 4.14
CA CYS A 23 -2.17 14.01 5.54
C CYS A 23 -3.54 14.64 5.83
N GLU A 24 -3.84 15.82 5.26
CA GLU A 24 -5.16 16.47 5.37
C GLU A 24 -6.25 15.59 4.78
N ASP A 25 -6.04 15.06 3.57
CA ASP A 25 -6.96 14.15 2.91
C ASP A 25 -7.13 12.87 3.75
N ALA A 26 -6.05 12.31 4.30
CA ALA A 26 -6.11 11.10 5.11
C ALA A 26 -6.93 11.30 6.40
N LYS A 27 -6.78 12.43 7.08
CA LYS A 27 -7.62 12.80 8.24
C LYS A 27 -9.07 12.95 7.84
N LYS A 28 -9.35 13.68 6.76
CA LYS A 28 -10.71 13.96 6.27
C LYS A 28 -11.47 12.67 5.92
N TYR A 29 -10.81 11.73 5.28
CA TYR A 29 -11.41 10.49 4.80
C TYR A 29 -11.22 9.31 5.76
N HIS A 30 -10.51 9.46 6.87
CA HIS A 30 -10.20 8.42 7.85
C HIS A 30 -9.54 7.19 7.20
N PHE A 31 -8.46 7.39 6.44
CA PHE A 31 -7.67 6.30 5.90
C PHE A 31 -6.94 5.53 7.00
N ALA A 32 -6.53 4.29 6.72
CA ALA A 32 -5.74 3.49 7.65
C ALA A 32 -4.38 4.14 7.91
N THR A 33 -3.64 4.44 6.84
CA THR A 33 -2.32 5.09 6.92
C THR A 33 -2.12 6.10 5.80
N VAL A 34 -1.12 6.98 6.01
CA VAL A 34 -0.36 7.59 4.91
C VAL A 34 0.93 6.79 4.73
N CYS A 35 1.33 6.53 3.47
CA CYS A 35 2.59 5.85 3.17
C CYS A 35 3.52 6.81 2.43
N VAL A 36 4.63 7.19 3.08
CA VAL A 36 5.57 8.22 2.62
C VAL A 36 7.00 7.72 2.59
N ASN A 37 7.88 8.40 1.85
CA ASN A 37 9.33 8.14 1.92
C ASN A 37 9.87 8.44 3.33
N PRO A 38 10.94 7.76 3.80
CA PRO A 38 11.47 7.91 5.17
C PRO A 38 11.75 9.36 5.57
N TYR A 39 12.25 10.19 4.67
CA TYR A 39 12.52 11.61 4.90
C TYR A 39 11.30 12.39 5.42
N TYR A 40 10.08 11.99 5.03
CA TYR A 40 8.84 12.69 5.39
C TYR A 40 8.12 12.10 6.61
N VAL A 41 8.65 11.05 7.23
CA VAL A 41 8.02 10.44 8.41
C VAL A 41 7.82 11.43 9.55
N PRO A 42 8.83 12.23 9.98
CA PRO A 42 8.65 13.20 11.06
C PRO A 42 7.54 14.22 10.77
N LEU A 43 7.51 14.75 9.53
CA LEU A 43 6.49 15.71 9.11
C LEU A 43 5.09 15.08 9.13
N ALA A 44 4.95 13.86 8.59
CA ALA A 44 3.67 13.16 8.57
C ALA A 44 3.17 12.86 9.99
N LYS A 45 4.06 12.48 10.90
CA LYS A 45 3.71 12.26 12.33
C LYS A 45 3.22 13.54 12.99
N GLU A 46 3.88 14.66 12.78
CA GLU A 46 3.46 15.97 13.30
C GLU A 46 2.08 16.35 12.78
N LEU A 47 1.86 16.22 11.46
CA LEU A 47 0.59 16.59 10.82
C LEU A 47 -0.58 15.67 11.23
N LEU A 48 -0.31 14.45 11.69
CA LEU A 48 -1.30 13.45 12.06
C LEU A 48 -1.44 13.25 13.58
N GLU A 49 -0.77 14.04 14.41
CA GLU A 49 -0.74 13.88 15.88
C GLU A 49 -2.14 13.77 16.50
N ASP A 50 -3.10 14.58 16.02
CA ASP A 50 -4.48 14.60 16.50
C ASP A 50 -5.41 13.68 15.72
N SER A 51 -4.91 12.60 15.12
CA SER A 51 -5.70 11.69 14.30
C SER A 51 -5.43 10.20 14.61
N THR A 52 -6.31 9.33 14.13
CA THR A 52 -6.14 7.87 14.19
C THR A 52 -5.41 7.32 12.98
N VAL A 53 -5.02 8.17 12.03
CA VAL A 53 -4.30 7.77 10.82
C VAL A 53 -2.83 7.49 11.18
N GLU A 54 -2.36 6.30 10.87
CA GLU A 54 -0.99 5.89 11.14
C GLU A 54 -0.03 6.29 10.01
N VAL A 55 1.27 6.34 10.31
CA VAL A 55 2.32 6.64 9.34
C VAL A 55 3.05 5.37 8.94
N ALA A 56 2.89 4.97 7.68
CA ALA A 56 3.66 3.92 7.05
C ALA A 56 4.85 4.50 6.27
N THR A 57 5.96 3.75 6.23
CA THR A 57 7.11 4.09 5.39
C THR A 57 7.70 2.85 4.73
N VAL A 58 8.75 3.03 3.93
CA VAL A 58 9.33 1.98 3.09
C VAL A 58 10.76 1.66 3.50
N ILE A 59 11.19 0.41 3.30
CA ILE A 59 12.53 -0.11 3.59
C ILE A 59 13.08 -0.82 2.36
N GLY A 60 14.32 -0.53 1.96
CA GLY A 60 14.96 -1.11 0.78
C GLY A 60 14.26 -0.77 -0.54
N PHE A 61 13.51 0.30 -0.56
CA PHE A 61 12.57 0.62 -1.62
C PHE A 61 13.20 1.49 -2.74
N PRO A 62 12.83 1.29 -4.04
CA PRO A 62 11.87 0.28 -4.51
C PRO A 62 12.52 -1.04 -4.96
N LEU A 63 13.84 -1.17 -4.97
CA LEU A 63 14.57 -2.25 -5.63
C LEU A 63 14.76 -3.50 -4.77
N GLY A 64 14.75 -3.39 -3.45
CA GLY A 64 15.07 -4.49 -2.55
C GLY A 64 16.54 -4.93 -2.56
N ALA A 65 17.39 -4.29 -3.36
CA ALA A 65 18.76 -4.71 -3.64
C ALA A 65 19.82 -4.15 -2.67
N ALA A 66 19.39 -3.43 -1.62
CA ALA A 66 20.28 -3.02 -0.54
C ALA A 66 20.70 -4.23 0.30
N THR A 67 21.85 -4.14 0.97
CA THR A 67 22.28 -5.19 1.92
C THR A 67 21.35 -5.24 3.13
N THR A 68 21.29 -6.40 3.79
CA THR A 68 20.50 -6.59 5.01
C THR A 68 20.81 -5.52 6.08
N ASN A 69 22.08 -5.22 6.31
CA ASN A 69 22.49 -4.20 7.28
C ASN A 69 21.93 -2.81 6.96
N VAL A 70 21.88 -2.43 5.69
CA VAL A 70 21.31 -1.14 5.26
C VAL A 70 19.80 -1.13 5.53
N LYS A 71 19.06 -2.19 5.20
CA LYS A 71 17.62 -2.28 5.47
C LYS A 71 17.32 -2.26 6.98
N VAL A 72 18.14 -2.94 7.78
CA VAL A 72 18.02 -2.87 9.26
C VAL A 72 18.25 -1.45 9.76
N TYR A 73 19.26 -0.75 9.24
CA TYR A 73 19.50 0.64 9.61
C TYR A 73 18.34 1.57 9.20
N GLU A 74 17.82 1.43 7.98
CA GLU A 74 16.63 2.16 7.52
C GLU A 74 15.41 1.89 8.44
N ALA A 75 15.23 0.64 8.88
CA ALA A 75 14.16 0.29 9.80
C ALA A 75 14.30 0.98 11.16
N VAL A 76 15.51 0.97 11.75
CA VAL A 76 15.79 1.64 13.04
C VAL A 76 15.57 3.15 12.92
N ASP A 77 16.12 3.78 11.89
CA ASP A 77 15.97 5.22 11.64
C ASP A 77 14.49 5.61 11.49
N ALA A 78 13.73 4.81 10.75
CA ALA A 78 12.30 5.06 10.55
C ALA A 78 11.45 4.84 11.82
N VAL A 79 11.83 3.89 12.70
CA VAL A 79 11.22 3.73 14.04
C VAL A 79 11.49 4.96 14.89
N GLU A 80 12.73 5.44 14.93
CA GLU A 80 13.13 6.64 15.69
C GLU A 80 12.43 7.90 15.14
N ALA A 81 12.21 7.96 13.82
CA ALA A 81 11.44 9.03 13.17
C ALA A 81 9.94 8.98 13.49
N GLY A 82 9.43 7.89 14.08
CA GLY A 82 8.06 7.76 14.54
C GLY A 82 7.13 7.00 13.61
N ALA A 83 7.62 6.24 12.62
CA ALA A 83 6.78 5.40 11.78
C ALA A 83 6.07 4.31 12.60
N ASP A 84 4.84 3.98 12.20
CA ASP A 84 3.98 2.98 12.84
C ASP A 84 3.98 1.67 12.06
N GLU A 85 4.05 1.72 10.73
CA GLU A 85 4.03 0.58 9.82
C GLU A 85 5.17 0.65 8.78
N PHE A 86 5.64 -0.49 8.32
CA PHE A 86 6.83 -0.59 7.47
C PHE A 86 6.58 -1.52 6.28
N ASP A 87 6.80 -1.02 5.07
CA ASP A 87 6.68 -1.75 3.82
C ASP A 87 8.09 -2.07 3.27
N MET A 88 8.63 -3.25 3.56
CA MET A 88 9.97 -3.68 3.18
C MET A 88 9.96 -4.42 1.84
N VAL A 89 10.85 -4.07 0.91
CA VAL A 89 11.08 -4.86 -0.31
C VAL A 89 12.12 -5.95 -0.05
N ILE A 90 11.78 -7.21 -0.38
CA ILE A 90 12.74 -8.34 -0.30
C ILE A 90 13.88 -8.17 -1.29
N ASN A 91 14.99 -8.89 -1.08
CA ASN A 91 16.00 -9.03 -2.12
C ASN A 91 15.51 -10.01 -3.20
N ILE A 92 14.89 -9.45 -4.25
CA ILE A 92 14.29 -10.20 -5.35
C ILE A 92 15.36 -11.03 -6.10
N GLY A 93 16.55 -10.46 -6.28
CA GLY A 93 17.66 -11.17 -6.92
C GLY A 93 18.07 -12.43 -6.15
N ALA A 94 18.25 -12.30 -4.84
CA ALA A 94 18.58 -13.43 -3.97
C ALA A 94 17.49 -14.51 -3.98
N LEU A 95 16.19 -14.11 -3.97
CA LEU A 95 15.09 -15.07 -4.09
C LEU A 95 15.18 -15.86 -5.42
N LYS A 96 15.46 -15.18 -6.53
CA LYS A 96 15.61 -15.80 -7.86
C LYS A 96 16.82 -16.72 -7.96
N ASP A 97 17.88 -16.42 -7.26
CA ASP A 97 19.07 -17.26 -7.16
C ASP A 97 18.88 -18.46 -6.22
N GLY A 98 17.70 -18.57 -5.57
CA GLY A 98 17.40 -19.65 -4.64
C GLY A 98 18.00 -19.48 -3.25
N GLU A 99 18.52 -18.29 -2.92
CA GLU A 99 19.10 -17.96 -1.62
C GLU A 99 18.03 -17.71 -0.54
N ILE A 100 17.21 -18.74 -0.31
CA ILE A 100 16.00 -18.67 0.55
C ILE A 100 16.34 -18.26 1.98
N GLU A 101 17.37 -18.89 2.56
CA GLU A 101 17.81 -18.58 3.93
C GLU A 101 18.33 -17.14 4.07
N TYR A 102 18.93 -16.58 3.01
CA TYR A 102 19.34 -15.18 3.01
C TYR A 102 18.13 -14.26 3.09
N VAL A 103 17.11 -14.49 2.23
CA VAL A 103 15.88 -13.67 2.19
C VAL A 103 15.13 -13.77 3.51
N LYS A 104 15.01 -14.98 4.07
CA LYS A 104 14.39 -15.21 5.37
C LYS A 104 15.10 -14.45 6.49
N ASN A 105 16.41 -14.64 6.60
CA ASN A 105 17.23 -13.95 7.60
C ASN A 105 17.19 -12.42 7.47
N GLU A 106 17.13 -11.89 6.24
CA GLU A 106 16.95 -10.45 5.98
C GLU A 106 15.64 -9.94 6.61
N ILE A 107 14.53 -10.63 6.38
CA ILE A 107 13.21 -10.27 6.94
C ILE A 107 13.23 -10.37 8.46
N GLU A 108 13.78 -11.45 9.02
CA GLU A 108 13.88 -11.66 10.47
C GLU A 108 14.70 -10.56 11.15
N GLN A 109 15.82 -10.13 10.56
CA GLN A 109 16.64 -9.06 11.11
C GLN A 109 15.90 -7.71 11.11
N VAL A 110 15.19 -7.38 10.03
CA VAL A 110 14.34 -6.18 10.00
C VAL A 110 13.20 -6.30 11.00
N ARG A 111 12.50 -7.46 11.06
CA ARG A 111 11.41 -7.70 12.01
C ARG A 111 11.83 -7.48 13.46
N ASN A 112 13.02 -7.95 13.81
CA ASN A 112 13.55 -7.89 15.19
C ASN A 112 13.76 -6.47 15.70
N VAL A 113 14.04 -5.49 14.84
CA VAL A 113 14.24 -4.09 15.24
C VAL A 113 12.96 -3.25 15.23
N LEU A 114 11.84 -3.80 14.76
CA LEU A 114 10.57 -3.08 14.68
C LEU A 114 9.72 -3.13 15.96
N ASP A 115 10.15 -3.85 16.98
CA ASP A 115 9.52 -3.91 18.32
C ASP A 115 7.99 -4.13 18.28
N GLY A 116 7.54 -5.11 17.51
CA GLY A 116 6.13 -5.47 17.41
C GLY A 116 5.29 -4.61 16.45
N LYS A 117 5.86 -3.57 15.87
CA LYS A 117 5.18 -2.75 14.85
C LYS A 117 4.84 -3.55 13.58
N VAL A 118 3.93 -3.04 12.76
CA VAL A 118 3.44 -3.72 11.55
C VAL A 118 4.52 -3.77 10.47
N LEU A 119 4.90 -4.98 10.06
CA LEU A 119 5.79 -5.23 8.92
C LEU A 119 5.01 -5.83 7.75
N LYS A 120 5.11 -5.20 6.59
CA LYS A 120 4.56 -5.67 5.32
C LYS A 120 5.72 -5.96 4.37
N VAL A 121 5.75 -7.17 3.82
CA VAL A 121 6.82 -7.63 2.93
C VAL A 121 6.38 -7.52 1.48
N ILE A 122 7.02 -6.64 0.72
CA ILE A 122 6.78 -6.47 -0.70
C ILE A 122 7.58 -7.52 -1.47
N ILE A 123 6.86 -8.43 -2.14
CA ILE A 123 7.47 -9.50 -2.91
C ILE A 123 7.63 -9.16 -4.39
N GLU A 124 6.99 -8.09 -4.89
CA GLU A 124 7.02 -7.61 -6.28
C GLU A 124 6.63 -8.70 -7.29
N THR A 125 5.39 -9.19 -7.18
CA THR A 125 4.87 -10.36 -7.90
C THR A 125 5.12 -10.32 -9.40
N SER A 126 5.10 -9.11 -10.00
CA SER A 126 5.31 -8.94 -11.45
C SER A 126 6.70 -9.35 -11.96
N LEU A 127 7.67 -9.52 -11.08
CA LEU A 127 9.04 -9.96 -11.40
C LEU A 127 9.26 -11.44 -11.07
N LEU A 128 8.27 -12.12 -10.50
CA LEU A 128 8.36 -13.49 -9.99
C LEU A 128 7.58 -14.48 -10.85
N THR A 129 8.05 -15.72 -10.90
CA THR A 129 7.25 -16.87 -11.35
C THR A 129 6.25 -17.27 -10.25
N LYS A 130 5.29 -18.15 -10.59
CA LYS A 130 4.34 -18.66 -9.59
C LYS A 130 5.03 -19.39 -8.45
N GLU A 131 6.04 -20.18 -8.76
CA GLU A 131 6.85 -20.93 -7.80
C GLU A 131 7.62 -19.99 -6.87
N GLU A 132 8.17 -18.90 -7.41
CA GLU A 132 8.85 -17.88 -6.63
C GLU A 132 7.89 -17.09 -5.73
N ILE A 133 6.65 -16.80 -6.20
CA ILE A 133 5.59 -16.18 -5.37
C ILE A 133 5.26 -17.10 -4.20
N ILE A 134 5.02 -18.39 -4.46
CA ILE A 134 4.73 -19.38 -3.40
C ILE A 134 5.86 -19.38 -2.38
N LYS A 135 7.11 -19.46 -2.84
CA LYS A 135 8.28 -19.46 -1.95
C LYS A 135 8.37 -18.19 -1.10
N ALA A 136 8.11 -17.02 -1.68
CA ALA A 136 8.11 -15.76 -0.94
C ALA A 136 6.98 -15.72 0.12
N VAL A 137 5.80 -16.26 -0.18
CA VAL A 137 4.69 -16.37 0.78
C VAL A 137 5.03 -17.34 1.91
N GLU A 138 5.67 -18.49 1.61
CA GLU A 138 6.16 -19.42 2.63
C GLU A 138 7.15 -18.73 3.59
N ILE A 139 8.10 -17.96 3.06
CA ILE A 139 9.04 -17.17 3.88
C ILE A 139 8.27 -16.17 4.77
N CYS A 140 7.26 -15.47 4.23
CA CYS A 140 6.43 -14.56 5.02
C CYS A 140 5.70 -15.26 6.16
N ASN A 141 5.18 -16.49 5.93
CA ASN A 141 4.57 -17.29 6.97
C ASN A 141 5.57 -17.65 8.09
N GLU A 142 6.77 -18.10 7.71
CA GLU A 142 7.81 -18.55 8.65
C GLU A 142 8.41 -17.41 9.48
N THR A 143 8.45 -16.19 8.93
CA THR A 143 9.00 -15.01 9.59
C THR A 143 7.96 -14.22 10.38
N PHE A 144 6.71 -14.69 10.42
CA PHE A 144 5.59 -14.08 11.17
C PHE A 144 5.43 -12.58 10.89
N VAL A 145 5.59 -12.16 9.64
CA VAL A 145 5.27 -10.79 9.23
C VAL A 145 3.75 -10.56 9.20
N ASN A 146 3.32 -9.33 9.30
CA ASN A 146 1.89 -9.03 9.37
C ASN A 146 1.22 -9.15 7.98
N PHE A 147 1.92 -8.67 6.94
CA PHE A 147 1.37 -8.68 5.58
C PHE A 147 2.38 -9.18 4.55
N VAL A 148 1.90 -9.90 3.55
CA VAL A 148 2.52 -9.95 2.23
C VAL A 148 1.92 -8.85 1.37
N LYS A 149 2.77 -8.03 0.73
CA LYS A 149 2.37 -6.96 -0.19
C LYS A 149 2.81 -7.31 -1.60
N THR A 150 1.90 -7.15 -2.57
CA THR A 150 2.14 -7.59 -3.95
C THR A 150 3.23 -6.80 -4.65
N SER A 151 3.24 -5.48 -4.54
CA SER A 151 3.99 -4.64 -5.48
C SER A 151 4.48 -3.34 -4.84
N THR A 152 5.55 -2.77 -5.42
CA THR A 152 6.04 -1.43 -5.09
C THR A 152 5.19 -0.33 -5.72
N GLY A 153 4.55 -0.60 -6.86
CA GLY A 153 3.89 0.38 -7.72
C GLY A 153 4.80 0.99 -8.78
N PHE A 154 6.10 0.67 -8.79
CA PHE A 154 7.08 1.13 -9.80
C PHE A 154 7.17 0.18 -11.00
N ASN A 155 6.69 -1.05 -10.86
CA ASN A 155 6.52 -2.02 -11.93
C ASN A 155 5.04 -2.24 -12.22
N LYS A 156 4.66 -3.45 -12.69
CA LYS A 156 3.24 -3.80 -12.82
C LYS A 156 2.59 -3.91 -11.44
N GLY A 157 1.32 -3.54 -11.37
CA GLY A 157 0.55 -3.62 -10.12
C GLY A 157 0.04 -5.03 -9.80
N ALA A 158 -0.74 -5.11 -8.72
CA ALA A 158 -1.41 -6.34 -8.28
C ALA A 158 -2.28 -6.95 -9.38
N SER A 159 -2.27 -8.28 -9.48
CA SER A 159 -3.17 -9.05 -10.32
C SER A 159 -4.12 -9.92 -9.48
N ILE A 160 -5.29 -10.25 -10.05
CA ILE A 160 -6.26 -11.14 -9.41
C ILE A 160 -5.65 -12.55 -9.25
N GLU A 161 -4.90 -12.99 -10.23
CA GLU A 161 -4.23 -14.28 -10.25
C GLU A 161 -3.21 -14.40 -9.12
N ASP A 162 -2.39 -13.37 -8.93
CA ASP A 162 -1.39 -13.36 -7.85
C ASP A 162 -2.06 -13.34 -6.47
N ILE A 163 -3.12 -12.56 -6.28
CA ILE A 163 -3.86 -12.54 -5.01
C ILE A 163 -4.48 -13.92 -4.70
N LYS A 164 -5.04 -14.59 -5.68
CA LYS A 164 -5.58 -15.95 -5.49
C LYS A 164 -4.47 -16.92 -5.09
N LEU A 165 -3.32 -16.84 -5.77
CA LEU A 165 -2.17 -17.69 -5.46
C LEU A 165 -1.64 -17.41 -4.04
N ILE A 166 -1.48 -16.15 -3.66
CA ILE A 166 -1.07 -15.77 -2.31
C ILE A 166 -2.03 -16.31 -1.26
N ASN A 167 -3.35 -16.16 -1.48
CA ASN A 167 -4.38 -16.65 -0.55
C ASN A 167 -4.40 -18.17 -0.40
N GLU A 168 -3.98 -18.93 -1.42
CA GLU A 168 -3.88 -20.38 -1.37
C GLU A 168 -2.75 -20.87 -0.44
N TYR A 169 -1.66 -20.09 -0.35
CA TYR A 169 -0.43 -20.51 0.36
C TYR A 169 -0.16 -19.74 1.66
N LYS A 170 -0.84 -18.60 1.89
CA LYS A 170 -0.69 -17.84 3.13
C LYS A 170 -1.29 -18.57 4.34
N SER A 171 -0.72 -18.38 5.52
CA SER A 171 -1.31 -18.79 6.78
C SER A 171 -2.54 -17.91 7.13
N ASP A 172 -3.37 -18.40 8.06
CA ASP A 172 -4.56 -17.66 8.51
C ASP A 172 -4.24 -16.30 9.16
N VAL A 173 -3.05 -16.16 9.73
CA VAL A 173 -2.60 -14.93 10.40
C VAL A 173 -1.88 -13.95 9.49
N LEU A 174 -1.43 -14.39 8.31
CA LEU A 174 -0.77 -13.51 7.33
C LEU A 174 -1.84 -12.79 6.51
N GLU A 175 -1.80 -11.46 6.54
CA GLU A 175 -2.72 -10.63 5.76
C GLU A 175 -2.15 -10.26 4.39
N VAL A 176 -2.99 -9.72 3.51
CA VAL A 176 -2.60 -9.36 2.14
C VAL A 176 -2.84 -7.89 1.88
N LYS A 177 -1.78 -7.19 1.43
CA LYS A 177 -1.87 -5.83 0.89
C LYS A 177 -1.73 -5.86 -0.62
N ALA A 178 -2.75 -5.40 -1.33
CA ALA A 178 -2.68 -5.18 -2.78
C ALA A 178 -2.23 -3.75 -3.08
N SER A 179 -1.31 -3.56 -4.02
CA SER A 179 -0.83 -2.24 -4.41
C SER A 179 -0.37 -2.19 -5.87
N GLY A 180 -0.33 -0.96 -6.42
CA GLY A 180 0.00 -0.72 -7.82
C GLY A 180 -1.17 -0.91 -8.77
N GLY A 181 -1.46 0.12 -9.58
CA GLY A 181 -2.49 0.07 -10.61
C GLY A 181 -3.94 0.15 -10.12
N ILE A 182 -4.20 0.32 -8.83
CA ILE A 182 -5.54 0.44 -8.26
C ILE A 182 -5.96 1.92 -8.30
N LYS A 183 -6.87 2.27 -9.22
CA LYS A 183 -7.20 3.67 -9.53
C LYS A 183 -8.67 4.01 -9.33
N THR A 184 -9.55 3.02 -9.28
CA THR A 184 -10.99 3.18 -9.18
C THR A 184 -11.55 2.40 -8.00
N LYS A 185 -12.75 2.77 -7.53
CA LYS A 185 -13.50 2.05 -6.49
C LYS A 185 -13.73 0.60 -6.90
N LYS A 186 -14.11 0.36 -8.15
CA LYS A 186 -14.33 -0.97 -8.74
C LYS A 186 -13.05 -1.84 -8.68
N ASP A 187 -11.87 -1.25 -8.88
CA ASP A 187 -10.61 -2.00 -8.75
C ASP A 187 -10.33 -2.38 -7.30
N ALA A 188 -10.51 -1.45 -6.35
CA ALA A 188 -10.34 -1.71 -4.93
C ALA A 188 -11.29 -2.81 -4.44
N GLU A 189 -12.57 -2.72 -4.78
CA GLU A 189 -13.59 -3.71 -4.41
C GLU A 189 -13.30 -5.12 -4.94
N LYS A 190 -12.73 -5.26 -6.12
CA LYS A 190 -12.32 -6.57 -6.64
C LYS A 190 -11.31 -7.26 -5.73
N PHE A 191 -10.32 -6.51 -5.23
CA PHE A 191 -9.30 -7.06 -4.34
C PHE A 191 -9.87 -7.34 -2.94
N LEU A 192 -10.70 -6.44 -2.39
CA LEU A 192 -11.36 -6.65 -1.11
C LEU A 192 -12.25 -7.90 -1.13
N LYS A 193 -13.01 -8.15 -2.21
CA LYS A 193 -13.80 -9.38 -2.40
C LYS A 193 -12.97 -10.66 -2.44
N LEU A 194 -11.67 -10.55 -2.73
CA LEU A 194 -10.72 -11.67 -2.69
C LEU A 194 -10.05 -11.83 -1.33
N GLY A 195 -10.47 -11.09 -0.29
CA GLY A 195 -9.90 -11.21 1.06
C GLY A 195 -8.64 -10.37 1.28
N VAL A 196 -8.33 -9.43 0.39
CA VAL A 196 -7.31 -8.41 0.65
C VAL A 196 -7.80 -7.50 1.77
N THR A 197 -6.95 -7.23 2.75
CA THR A 197 -7.29 -6.45 3.94
C THR A 197 -6.62 -5.07 3.97
N ARG A 198 -5.77 -4.74 2.98
CA ARG A 198 -5.15 -3.43 2.82
C ARG A 198 -4.92 -3.10 1.34
N ILE A 199 -5.19 -1.86 0.97
CA ILE A 199 -5.04 -1.33 -0.40
C ILE A 199 -4.05 -0.17 -0.40
N GLY A 200 -2.93 -0.33 -1.10
CA GLY A 200 -1.98 0.75 -1.33
C GLY A 200 -2.26 1.49 -2.64
N THR A 201 -2.58 2.78 -2.58
CA THR A 201 -2.90 3.56 -3.77
C THR A 201 -2.52 5.03 -3.63
N SER A 202 -2.11 5.66 -4.75
CA SER A 202 -1.95 7.12 -4.86
C SER A 202 -3.24 7.84 -5.28
N ASN A 203 -4.34 7.10 -5.45
CA ASN A 203 -5.63 7.64 -5.87
C ASN A 203 -6.70 7.46 -4.78
N ALA A 204 -6.31 7.51 -3.51
CA ALA A 204 -7.15 7.21 -2.37
C ALA A 204 -8.46 8.03 -2.36
N VAL A 205 -8.35 9.35 -2.49
CA VAL A 205 -9.50 10.28 -2.55
C VAL A 205 -10.39 9.93 -3.74
N LYS A 206 -9.81 9.76 -4.92
CA LYS A 206 -10.57 9.45 -6.14
C LYS A 206 -11.36 8.14 -6.02
N ILE A 207 -10.78 7.12 -5.38
CA ILE A 207 -11.45 5.83 -5.16
C ILE A 207 -12.72 5.98 -4.32
N LEU A 208 -12.73 6.93 -3.38
CA LEU A 208 -13.91 7.19 -2.53
C LEU A 208 -14.93 8.12 -3.18
N ASP A 209 -14.47 9.07 -3.99
CA ASP A 209 -15.31 10.05 -4.66
C ASP A 209 -15.85 9.52 -6.02
N ASP A 210 -15.35 8.35 -6.49
CA ASP A 210 -15.90 7.70 -7.69
C ASP A 210 -17.38 7.37 -7.44
N CYS A 211 -18.26 7.96 -8.24
CA CYS A 211 -19.66 7.62 -8.24
C CYS A 211 -19.86 6.24 -8.91
N ASP A 212 -20.73 5.41 -8.34
CA ASP A 212 -21.07 4.07 -8.84
C ASP A 212 -21.93 4.09 -10.12
N CYS A 213 -22.07 5.24 -10.79
CA CYS A 213 -22.85 5.36 -12.01
C CYS A 213 -22.11 4.70 -13.17
N GLU A 214 -22.57 3.54 -13.63
CA GLU A 214 -21.97 2.82 -14.77
C GLU A 214 -21.97 3.65 -16.07
N ASP A 215 -22.82 4.68 -16.16
CA ASP A 215 -22.97 5.55 -17.32
C ASP A 215 -22.41 6.97 -17.14
N CYS A 216 -21.87 7.32 -15.99
CA CYS A 216 -21.25 8.63 -15.78
C CYS A 216 -19.83 8.66 -16.36
N ASN A 217 -19.70 9.14 -17.55
CA ASN A 217 -18.42 9.60 -18.08
C ASN A 217 -18.12 10.98 -17.48
N CYS A 218 -17.91 11.02 -16.16
CA CYS A 218 -17.60 12.24 -15.42
C CYS A 218 -16.18 12.73 -15.76
N GLY A 219 -16.03 13.25 -17.00
CA GLY A 219 -15.02 14.23 -17.35
C GLY A 219 -15.54 15.62 -17.02
N ASP A 220 -14.92 16.68 -17.52
CA ASP A 220 -15.29 18.08 -17.26
C ASP A 220 -16.75 18.47 -17.65
N GLU A 221 -17.53 17.54 -18.21
CA GLU A 221 -18.96 17.65 -18.48
C GLU A 221 -19.69 16.38 -18.01
N CYS A 222 -20.29 16.44 -16.81
CA CYS A 222 -21.15 15.37 -16.31
C CYS A 222 -22.47 15.34 -17.08
N ASN A 223 -22.77 14.24 -17.75
CA ASN A 223 -24.00 14.04 -18.52
C ASN A 223 -24.91 12.97 -17.87
N CYS A 224 -25.04 13.04 -16.55
CA CYS A 224 -25.95 12.17 -15.81
C CYS A 224 -27.38 12.67 -16.01
N GLY A 225 -28.27 11.82 -16.55
CA GLY A 225 -29.70 12.10 -16.62
C GLY A 225 -30.38 12.13 -15.23
N GLU A 226 -31.69 12.29 -15.17
CA GLU A 226 -32.51 12.44 -13.95
C GLU A 226 -32.43 11.25 -12.95
N GLU A 227 -31.75 10.14 -13.29
CA GLU A 227 -31.57 8.96 -12.44
C GLU A 227 -30.19 8.87 -11.77
N CYS A 228 -29.47 9.99 -11.63
CA CYS A 228 -28.18 9.99 -10.95
C CYS A 228 -28.33 9.78 -9.43
N HIS A 229 -27.87 8.65 -8.92
CA HIS A 229 -27.91 8.29 -7.49
C HIS A 229 -26.70 8.79 -6.70
N CYS A 230 -25.99 9.80 -7.20
CA CYS A 230 -24.76 10.31 -6.57
C CYS A 230 -25.00 11.15 -5.30
N GLY A 231 -26.26 11.40 -4.92
CA GLY A 231 -26.63 12.25 -3.77
C GLY A 231 -26.08 13.68 -3.89
N ASP A 232 -25.99 14.38 -2.77
CA ASP A 232 -25.58 15.79 -2.65
C ASP A 232 -24.12 16.08 -3.10
N LYS A 233 -23.39 15.09 -3.58
CA LYS A 233 -21.99 15.21 -4.05
C LYS A 233 -21.85 15.37 -5.57
N CYS A 234 -22.94 15.31 -6.30
CA CYS A 234 -22.90 15.49 -7.76
C CYS A 234 -23.23 16.95 -8.12
N HIS A 235 -22.26 17.72 -8.58
CA HIS A 235 -22.46 19.10 -9.06
C HIS A 235 -23.15 19.16 -10.43
N CYS A 236 -23.81 18.09 -10.88
CA CYS A 236 -24.49 18.01 -12.18
C CYS A 236 -25.78 18.86 -12.21
N HIS A 237 -26.30 19.29 -11.07
CA HIS A 237 -27.58 20.00 -10.99
C HIS A 237 -27.45 21.52 -10.84
N ASP A 238 -26.25 22.10 -10.73
CA ASP A 238 -26.03 23.54 -10.55
C ASP A 238 -25.93 24.30 -11.87
N LYS A 239 -26.52 23.80 -12.96
CA LYS A 239 -26.73 24.58 -14.18
C LYS A 239 -28.22 24.86 -14.37
N GLU A 240 -28.79 25.71 -13.52
CA GLU A 240 -29.97 26.49 -13.87
C GLU A 240 -29.53 27.90 -14.24
N ASP A 241 -29.77 28.22 -15.53
CA ASP A 241 -29.86 29.53 -16.23
C ASP A 241 -28.72 30.56 -16.08
#